data_c041cd6ffbd6b87ab08f238ea1ebc2c4
#
_entry.id   c041cd6ffbd6b87ab08f238ea1ebc2c4
#
_cell.length_a   1.000
_cell.length_b   1.000
_cell.length_c   1.000
_cell.angle_alpha   90.00
_cell.angle_beta   90.00
_cell.angle_gamma   90.00
#
_symmetry.space_group_name_H-M   'P 1'
#
loop_
_entity.id
_entity.type
_entity.pdbx_description
1 polymer ?
#
loop_
_entity_poly.entity_id
_entity_poly.type
_entity_poly.pdbx_seq_one_letter_code
_entity_poly.pdbx_strand_id
1 'polypeptide(L)'
;MDDPFIFDRKLDKHYDNIHNMLKNRPSTPQRALVFQGGGSLGAYEAGVFHVLYHWIKKDLPEDENVFDIITGTSIGAINASIIINYFLEQKPESTTLTKEELPGKVLKYWEGSPEKLLRFWKEISSYSILDYPLFLLKNTWDFYKNMSAQMFPYYKDFIDSIISGESLRRYYSTQKRIVSGEPHVFSPLFFPPFPTPLFNKFFDYSSSAWWYQYSNQPLKEFILDFAPKLKYDDYKEGGITTDIEYTEPRFLLVAANIENSKPVTFDSYDKSGITIEHVLASAAIPVNYPYVDINGNKYWDGGILSNTPLRELINCHNTFWKKDDTEGTLTFDKWDDFYQIQKENSIPDLSLTMVNLHPESEEGDHIPTLYDYDMTKDRENDIRFHDKTDYDIKLAQDVSDYHDFARDMTQLASDAIKEIVDKDDTVNGLKKRFENIMNTKQRALTRTTKERYFSDLIYKRFDICDVIKIQRKDDIHTISNKIFDFSSTTILNLIEEGERDALKEIVAHELEKMEKEGVQEQTVRNDRINNQLGKFIEDVEIELTEDDEYIIQCAKNELMEKT
;
A
#
# COMPACT_ATOMS: atom_id res chain seq x y z
N MET A 1 22.02 -19.51 10.47
CA MET A 1 20.62 -19.03 10.55
C MET A 1 20.65 -17.63 10.00
N ASP A 2 20.45 -17.56 8.70
CA ASP A 2 20.65 -16.33 7.94
C ASP A 2 19.48 -15.39 8.18
N ASP A 3 19.81 -14.11 8.33
CA ASP A 3 18.85 -13.02 8.48
C ASP A 3 18.03 -12.96 7.18
N PRO A 4 16.69 -13.05 7.21
CA PRO A 4 15.87 -12.94 6.00
C PRO A 4 15.94 -11.56 5.34
N PHE A 5 16.71 -10.61 5.91
CA PHE A 5 17.02 -9.31 5.36
C PHE A 5 18.44 -9.22 4.78
N ILE A 6 19.11 -10.36 4.53
CA ILE A 6 20.42 -10.34 3.86
C ILE A 6 20.17 -10.22 2.35
N PHE A 7 20.20 -9.00 1.87
CA PHE A 7 20.50 -8.69 0.48
C PHE A 7 21.86 -9.31 0.11
N ASP A 8 21.90 -10.09 -0.97
CA ASP A 8 23.14 -10.72 -1.44
C ASP A 8 24.13 -9.63 -1.89
N ARG A 9 25.28 -9.55 -1.21
CA ARG A 9 26.31 -8.51 -1.36
C ARG A 9 26.99 -8.43 -2.74
N LYS A 10 26.52 -9.14 -3.76
CA LYS A 10 27.01 -9.02 -5.14
C LYS A 10 26.52 -7.77 -5.89
N LEU A 11 25.70 -6.95 -5.23
CA LEU A 11 25.15 -5.70 -5.76
C LEU A 11 26.12 -4.49 -5.70
N ASP A 12 27.28 -4.60 -5.05
CA ASP A 12 28.14 -3.46 -4.71
C ASP A 12 28.56 -2.55 -5.88
N LYS A 13 28.78 -3.11 -7.07
CA LYS A 13 29.17 -2.28 -8.24
C LYS A 13 28.00 -1.55 -8.90
N HIS A 14 26.80 -2.10 -8.78
CA HIS A 14 25.60 -1.49 -9.34
C HIS A 14 25.20 -0.28 -8.49
N TYR A 15 25.27 -0.39 -7.16
CA TYR A 15 24.99 0.71 -6.22
C TYR A 15 25.94 1.89 -6.38
N ASP A 16 27.22 1.67 -6.70
CA ASP A 16 28.18 2.76 -6.89
C ASP A 16 27.82 3.67 -8.06
N ASN A 17 27.26 3.10 -9.13
CA ASN A 17 26.77 3.86 -10.28
C ASN A 17 25.50 4.66 -9.94
N ILE A 18 24.54 4.04 -9.25
CA ILE A 18 23.28 4.68 -8.83
C ILE A 18 23.58 5.89 -7.94
N HIS A 19 24.47 5.72 -6.98
CA HIS A 19 24.85 6.80 -6.05
C HIS A 19 25.50 8.01 -6.76
N ASN A 20 26.31 7.77 -7.77
CA ASN A 20 26.92 8.84 -8.55
C ASN A 20 25.94 9.57 -9.46
N MET A 21 24.89 8.90 -9.94
CA MET A 21 23.83 9.52 -10.74
C MET A 21 22.88 10.38 -9.88
N LEU A 22 22.61 9.96 -8.63
CA LEU A 22 21.69 10.64 -7.72
C LEU A 22 22.33 11.86 -7.03
N LYS A 23 23.65 11.99 -7.00
CA LYS A 23 24.37 13.18 -6.49
C LYS A 23 23.94 14.48 -7.17
N ASN A 24 23.37 14.42 -8.36
CA ASN A 24 23.00 15.59 -9.15
C ASN A 24 21.47 15.84 -9.20
N ARG A 25 20.64 15.04 -8.54
CA ARG A 25 19.21 15.31 -8.41
C ARG A 25 18.94 16.11 -7.12
N PRO A 26 18.12 17.19 -7.19
CA PRO A 26 17.55 17.75 -5.98
C PRO A 26 16.81 16.62 -5.24
N SER A 27 16.86 16.62 -3.91
CA SER A 27 16.18 15.65 -3.06
C SER A 27 14.66 15.88 -3.10
N THR A 28 14.03 15.54 -4.21
CA THR A 28 12.57 15.48 -4.28
C THR A 28 12.12 14.27 -3.48
N PRO A 29 11.09 14.40 -2.63
CA PRO A 29 10.51 13.25 -1.95
C PRO A 29 10.07 12.18 -2.94
N GLN A 30 10.36 10.91 -2.63
CA GLN A 30 9.82 9.80 -3.40
C GLN A 30 8.36 9.58 -3.04
N ARG A 31 7.50 9.55 -4.05
CA ARG A 31 6.06 9.28 -3.87
C ARG A 31 5.84 7.78 -3.77
N ALA A 32 5.25 7.34 -2.66
CA ALA A 32 4.97 5.95 -2.40
C ALA A 32 3.46 5.71 -2.26
N LEU A 33 2.95 4.72 -2.99
CA LEU A 33 1.56 4.27 -2.93
C LEU A 33 1.49 2.92 -2.21
N VAL A 34 0.64 2.85 -1.19
CA VAL A 34 0.45 1.66 -0.36
C VAL A 34 -0.98 1.16 -0.51
N PHE A 35 -1.14 -0.04 -1.03
CA PHE A 35 -2.41 -0.73 -1.20
C PHE A 35 -2.62 -1.79 -0.11
N GLN A 36 -3.78 -1.79 0.51
CA GLN A 36 -4.16 -2.74 1.55
C GLN A 36 -4.72 -4.05 0.96
N GLY A 37 -4.66 -5.14 1.71
CA GLY A 37 -5.33 -6.40 1.34
C GLY A 37 -6.83 -6.37 1.66
N GLY A 38 -7.67 -6.96 0.77
CA GLY A 38 -9.12 -6.95 0.99
C GLY A 38 -9.98 -7.68 -0.05
N GLY A 39 -9.42 -8.55 -0.89
CA GLY A 39 -10.19 -9.33 -1.88
C GLY A 39 -10.95 -8.43 -2.88
N SER A 40 -12.26 -8.62 -3.03
CA SER A 40 -13.09 -7.81 -3.96
C SER A 40 -13.09 -6.32 -3.63
N LEU A 41 -12.77 -5.93 -2.39
CA LEU A 41 -12.66 -4.53 -1.99
C LEU A 41 -11.54 -3.79 -2.74
N GLY A 42 -10.57 -4.50 -3.33
CA GLY A 42 -9.53 -3.89 -4.17
C GLY A 42 -10.06 -3.13 -5.39
N ALA A 43 -11.32 -3.29 -5.77
CA ALA A 43 -11.98 -2.46 -6.78
C ALA A 43 -12.05 -0.98 -6.35
N TYR A 44 -12.21 -0.72 -5.04
CA TYR A 44 -12.11 0.62 -4.46
C TYR A 44 -10.74 1.25 -4.71
N GLU A 45 -9.64 0.48 -4.56
CA GLU A 45 -8.28 0.96 -4.84
C GLU A 45 -8.11 1.37 -6.31
N ALA A 46 -8.81 0.70 -7.24
CA ALA A 46 -8.76 1.08 -8.64
C ALA A 46 -9.42 2.45 -8.89
N GLY A 47 -10.56 2.73 -8.25
CA GLY A 47 -11.20 4.05 -8.27
C GLY A 47 -10.31 5.13 -7.66
N VAL A 48 -9.71 4.84 -6.50
CA VAL A 48 -8.76 5.74 -5.86
C VAL A 48 -7.56 6.03 -6.76
N PHE A 49 -6.95 4.99 -7.35
CA PHE A 49 -5.80 5.17 -8.24
C PHE A 49 -6.14 5.99 -9.48
N HIS A 50 -7.34 5.81 -10.03
CA HIS A 50 -7.83 6.60 -11.17
C HIS A 50 -7.78 8.12 -10.85
N VAL A 51 -8.34 8.53 -9.73
CA VAL A 51 -8.35 9.93 -9.30
C VAL A 51 -6.96 10.44 -8.97
N LEU A 52 -6.17 9.69 -8.17
CA LEU A 52 -4.82 10.07 -7.77
C LEU A 52 -3.89 10.27 -8.97
N TYR A 53 -3.95 9.35 -9.94
CA TYR A 53 -3.16 9.45 -11.16
C TYR A 53 -3.41 10.77 -11.88
N HIS A 54 -4.66 11.09 -12.16
CA HIS A 54 -5.02 12.31 -12.89
C HIS A 54 -4.69 13.57 -12.09
N TRP A 55 -4.86 13.54 -10.76
CA TRP A 55 -4.50 14.65 -9.89
C TRP A 55 -3.01 14.92 -9.87
N ILE A 56 -2.19 13.91 -9.66
CA ILE A 56 -0.74 14.04 -9.57
C ILE A 56 -0.15 14.42 -10.94
N LYS A 57 -0.59 13.76 -12.01
CA LYS A 57 -0.11 14.01 -13.38
C LYS A 57 -0.22 15.48 -13.79
N LYS A 58 -1.21 16.21 -13.30
CA LYS A 58 -1.51 17.58 -13.70
C LYS A 58 -0.34 18.55 -13.50
N ASP A 59 0.38 18.39 -12.40
CA ASP A 59 1.45 19.30 -11.97
C ASP A 59 2.84 18.64 -12.06
N LEU A 60 2.92 17.43 -12.63
CA LEU A 60 4.14 16.62 -12.66
C LEU A 60 4.97 16.88 -13.91
N PRO A 61 6.30 17.07 -13.79
CA PRO A 61 7.22 17.09 -14.93
C PRO A 61 7.18 15.79 -15.75
N GLU A 62 7.44 15.89 -17.06
CA GLU A 62 7.39 14.72 -17.97
C GLU A 62 8.40 13.62 -17.65
N ASP A 63 9.48 13.95 -16.93
CA ASP A 63 10.58 13.06 -16.57
C ASP A 63 10.43 12.44 -15.16
N GLU A 64 9.32 12.71 -14.47
CA GLU A 64 9.02 12.15 -13.15
C GLU A 64 7.98 11.04 -13.20
N ASN A 65 8.06 10.11 -12.23
CA ASN A 65 7.06 9.09 -12.01
C ASN A 65 5.83 9.68 -11.29
N VAL A 66 4.64 9.14 -11.59
CA VAL A 66 3.46 9.40 -10.75
C VAL A 66 3.69 8.86 -9.34
N PHE A 67 4.18 7.63 -9.23
CA PHE A 67 4.67 7.03 -8.00
C PHE A 67 6.03 6.38 -8.24
N ASP A 68 6.97 6.61 -7.33
CA ASP A 68 8.31 6.01 -7.37
C ASP A 68 8.33 4.61 -6.76
N ILE A 69 7.42 4.36 -5.82
CA ILE A 69 7.29 3.09 -5.11
C ILE A 69 5.81 2.73 -5.05
N ILE A 70 5.46 1.51 -5.46
CA ILE A 70 4.13 0.96 -5.22
C ILE A 70 4.28 -0.32 -4.41
N THR A 71 3.57 -0.42 -3.30
CA THR A 71 3.56 -1.61 -2.46
C THR A 71 2.15 -2.08 -2.20
N GLY A 72 1.96 -3.38 -2.04
CA GLY A 72 0.66 -3.95 -1.74
C GLY A 72 0.73 -5.31 -1.08
N THR A 73 -0.37 -5.66 -0.43
CA THR A 73 -0.60 -6.99 0.16
C THR A 73 -1.85 -7.59 -0.47
N SER A 74 -1.84 -8.90 -0.75
CA SER A 74 -3.02 -9.61 -1.28
C SER A 74 -3.54 -8.97 -2.57
N ILE A 75 -4.78 -8.51 -2.59
CA ILE A 75 -5.35 -7.81 -3.75
C ILE A 75 -4.60 -6.52 -4.09
N GLY A 76 -4.07 -5.81 -3.08
CA GLY A 76 -3.23 -4.65 -3.30
C GLY A 76 -1.95 -4.98 -4.07
N ALA A 77 -1.37 -6.17 -3.85
CA ALA A 77 -0.23 -6.65 -4.64
C ALA A 77 -0.62 -6.97 -6.10
N ILE A 78 -1.84 -7.45 -6.32
CA ILE A 78 -2.39 -7.70 -7.66
C ILE A 78 -2.59 -6.36 -8.38
N ASN A 79 -3.24 -5.38 -7.75
CA ASN A 79 -3.43 -4.04 -8.32
C ASN A 79 -2.09 -3.38 -8.68
N ALA A 80 -1.13 -3.41 -7.75
CA ALA A 80 0.22 -2.89 -7.97
C ALA A 80 0.91 -3.58 -9.15
N SER A 81 0.80 -4.91 -9.25
CA SER A 81 1.44 -5.68 -10.32
C SER A 81 0.91 -5.31 -11.72
N ILE A 82 -0.39 -5.04 -11.84
CA ILE A 82 -1.03 -4.64 -13.10
C ILE A 82 -0.54 -3.25 -13.51
N ILE A 83 -0.47 -2.30 -12.57
CA ILE A 83 0.01 -0.93 -12.82
C ILE A 83 1.46 -0.95 -13.29
N ILE A 84 2.33 -1.63 -12.54
CA ILE A 84 3.77 -1.71 -12.87
C ILE A 84 4.00 -2.45 -14.19
N ASN A 85 3.28 -3.56 -14.42
CA ASN A 85 3.38 -4.27 -15.69
C ASN A 85 3.00 -3.37 -16.87
N TYR A 86 1.91 -2.59 -16.73
CA TYR A 86 1.49 -1.66 -17.76
C TYR A 86 2.57 -0.62 -18.07
N PHE A 87 3.15 0.01 -17.04
CA PHE A 87 4.26 0.95 -17.18
C PHE A 87 5.42 0.34 -17.99
N LEU A 88 5.83 -0.89 -17.64
CA LEU A 88 6.91 -1.61 -18.28
C LEU A 88 6.58 -2.06 -19.72
N GLU A 89 5.31 -2.25 -20.07
CA GLU A 89 4.86 -2.52 -21.44
C GLU A 89 4.95 -1.29 -22.34
N GLN A 90 4.66 -0.10 -21.78
CA GLN A 90 4.72 1.16 -22.54
C GLN A 90 6.15 1.66 -22.73
N LYS A 91 7.08 1.21 -21.90
CA LYS A 91 8.49 1.59 -21.99
C LYS A 91 9.17 0.85 -23.15
N PRO A 92 9.90 1.56 -24.04
CA PRO A 92 10.68 0.90 -25.09
C PRO A 92 11.76 0.00 -24.50
N GLU A 93 12.04 -1.13 -25.14
CA GLU A 93 13.14 -2.00 -24.72
C GLU A 93 14.47 -1.22 -24.70
N SER A 94 15.22 -1.37 -23.61
CA SER A 94 16.45 -0.63 -23.30
C SER A 94 17.57 -0.75 -24.34
N THR A 95 17.44 -1.66 -25.30
CA THR A 95 18.38 -1.85 -26.43
C THR A 95 18.28 -0.77 -27.50
N THR A 96 17.23 0.04 -27.51
CA THR A 96 16.95 1.02 -28.58
C THR A 96 17.17 2.48 -28.17
N LEU A 97 17.34 2.77 -26.88
CA LEU A 97 17.48 4.15 -26.38
C LEU A 97 18.83 4.35 -25.68
N THR A 98 19.46 5.49 -25.94
CA THR A 98 20.62 5.93 -25.17
C THR A 98 20.16 6.43 -23.78
N LYS A 99 21.02 6.32 -22.75
CA LYS A 99 20.74 6.80 -21.40
C LYS A 99 20.29 8.27 -21.34
N GLU A 100 20.63 9.06 -22.35
CA GLU A 100 20.30 10.49 -22.47
C GLU A 100 18.88 10.74 -23.02
N GLU A 101 18.27 9.75 -23.69
CA GLU A 101 16.94 9.86 -24.30
C GLU A 101 15.80 9.35 -23.38
N LEU A 102 16.13 8.59 -22.33
CA LEU A 102 15.17 7.99 -21.41
C LEU A 102 14.47 8.96 -20.43
N PRO A 103 15.14 9.99 -19.87
CA PRO A 103 14.53 10.81 -18.82
C PRO A 103 13.37 11.71 -19.25
N GLY A 104 13.23 11.98 -20.55
CA GLY A 104 12.30 13.02 -21.02
C GLY A 104 10.84 12.58 -21.23
N LYS A 105 10.44 11.33 -20.89
CA LYS A 105 9.09 10.82 -21.23
C LYS A 105 8.50 9.83 -20.24
N VAL A 106 8.95 9.83 -19.00
CA VAL A 106 8.52 8.85 -17.98
C VAL A 106 7.02 8.90 -17.74
N LEU A 107 6.48 10.11 -17.63
CA LEU A 107 5.05 10.33 -17.40
C LEU A 107 4.17 9.70 -18.50
N LYS A 108 4.65 9.63 -19.73
CA LYS A 108 3.94 9.00 -20.85
C LYS A 108 3.74 7.50 -20.66
N TYR A 109 4.65 6.80 -19.97
CA TYR A 109 4.54 5.36 -19.76
C TYR A 109 3.44 5.01 -18.75
N TRP A 110 2.96 5.99 -17.98
CA TRP A 110 1.82 5.87 -17.08
C TRP A 110 0.47 6.06 -17.77
N GLU A 111 0.43 6.67 -18.97
CA GLU A 111 -0.82 6.97 -19.67
C GLU A 111 -1.58 5.69 -20.00
N GLY A 112 -2.82 5.57 -19.52
CA GLY A 112 -3.68 4.40 -19.69
C GLY A 112 -3.55 3.35 -18.57
N SER A 113 -2.68 3.57 -17.56
CA SER A 113 -2.57 2.63 -16.43
C SER A 113 -3.83 2.58 -15.56
N PRO A 114 -4.54 3.70 -15.29
CA PRO A 114 -5.82 3.64 -14.57
C PRO A 114 -6.88 2.86 -15.33
N GLU A 115 -7.03 3.12 -16.63
CA GLU A 115 -8.00 2.46 -17.49
C GLU A 115 -7.73 0.95 -17.59
N LYS A 116 -6.44 0.55 -17.61
CA LYS A 116 -6.05 -0.87 -17.57
C LYS A 116 -6.51 -1.53 -16.27
N LEU A 117 -6.32 -0.86 -15.12
CA LEU A 117 -6.73 -1.36 -13.83
C LEU A 117 -8.26 -1.40 -13.69
N LEU A 118 -8.97 -0.35 -14.11
CA LEU A 118 -10.43 -0.32 -14.14
C LEU A 118 -11.01 -1.41 -15.03
N ARG A 119 -10.36 -1.67 -16.18
CA ARG A 119 -10.74 -2.74 -17.09
C ARG A 119 -10.57 -4.11 -16.43
N PHE A 120 -9.46 -4.35 -15.72
CA PHE A 120 -9.27 -5.58 -14.94
C PHE A 120 -10.44 -5.83 -14.00
N TRP A 121 -10.86 -4.83 -13.22
CA TRP A 121 -11.96 -4.95 -12.27
C TRP A 121 -13.32 -5.14 -12.94
N LYS A 122 -13.56 -4.48 -14.06
CA LYS A 122 -14.80 -4.69 -14.84
C LYS A 122 -14.85 -6.10 -15.44
N GLU A 123 -13.74 -6.63 -15.93
CA GLU A 123 -13.71 -7.96 -16.55
C GLU A 123 -13.65 -9.11 -15.52
N ILE A 124 -13.04 -8.92 -14.33
CA ILE A 124 -13.04 -9.92 -13.26
C ILE A 124 -14.44 -10.09 -12.66
N SER A 125 -15.24 -9.05 -12.71
CA SER A 125 -16.62 -9.07 -12.19
C SER A 125 -17.52 -9.89 -13.07
N SER A 126 -18.44 -10.65 -12.46
CA SER A 126 -19.38 -11.48 -13.19
C SER A 126 -20.81 -11.01 -13.08
N TYR A 127 -21.50 -10.98 -14.23
CA TYR A 127 -22.95 -10.96 -14.27
C TYR A 127 -23.47 -12.38 -14.18
N SER A 128 -24.27 -12.66 -13.17
CA SER A 128 -24.98 -13.93 -13.07
C SER A 128 -26.43 -13.77 -13.54
N ILE A 129 -26.94 -14.79 -14.23
CA ILE A 129 -28.38 -14.89 -14.56
C ILE A 129 -29.25 -14.75 -13.29
N LEU A 130 -28.70 -15.05 -12.11
CA LEU A 130 -29.39 -14.91 -10.82
C LEU A 130 -29.28 -13.49 -10.23
N ASP A 131 -28.50 -12.60 -10.78
CA ASP A 131 -28.40 -11.22 -10.27
C ASP A 131 -29.71 -10.45 -10.50
N TYR A 132 -30.43 -10.73 -11.60
CA TYR A 132 -31.74 -10.13 -11.85
C TYR A 132 -32.81 -10.55 -10.81
N PRO A 133 -33.02 -11.83 -10.50
CA PRO A 133 -33.88 -12.23 -9.38
C PRO A 133 -33.45 -11.65 -8.03
N LEU A 134 -32.16 -11.51 -7.75
CA LEU A 134 -31.65 -10.90 -6.52
C LEU A 134 -31.95 -9.39 -6.47
N PHE A 135 -31.86 -8.70 -7.59
CA PHE A 135 -32.27 -7.30 -7.71
C PHE A 135 -33.78 -7.12 -7.46
N LEU A 136 -34.60 -8.01 -8.01
CA LEU A 136 -36.05 -8.00 -7.72
C LEU A 136 -36.34 -8.30 -6.25
N LEU A 137 -35.61 -9.24 -5.64
CA LEU A 137 -35.74 -9.56 -4.23
C LEU A 137 -35.40 -8.34 -3.37
N LYS A 138 -34.29 -7.65 -3.64
CA LYS A 138 -33.90 -6.40 -3.00
C LYS A 138 -35.03 -5.37 -3.03
N ASN A 139 -35.49 -5.03 -4.25
CA ASN A 139 -36.48 -3.98 -4.43
C ASN A 139 -37.81 -4.33 -3.77
N THR A 140 -38.23 -5.59 -3.84
CA THR A 140 -39.45 -6.07 -3.19
C THR A 140 -39.33 -6.00 -1.68
N TRP A 141 -38.18 -6.40 -1.12
CA TRP A 141 -37.91 -6.35 0.31
C TRP A 141 -37.91 -4.92 0.83
N ASP A 142 -37.17 -4.03 0.19
CA ASP A 142 -37.11 -2.62 0.56
C ASP A 142 -38.49 -1.93 0.46
N PHE A 143 -39.27 -2.25 -0.54
CA PHE A 143 -40.64 -1.77 -0.65
C PHE A 143 -41.50 -2.21 0.55
N TYR A 144 -41.50 -3.49 0.93
CA TYR A 144 -42.27 -3.98 2.08
C TYR A 144 -41.74 -3.41 3.39
N LYS A 145 -40.43 -3.28 3.54
CA LYS A 145 -39.79 -2.67 4.73
C LYS A 145 -40.24 -1.22 4.91
N ASN A 146 -40.16 -0.41 3.87
CA ASN A 146 -40.58 0.99 3.87
C ASN A 146 -42.07 1.15 4.11
N MET A 147 -42.91 0.32 3.48
CA MET A 147 -44.34 0.30 3.69
C MET A 147 -44.68 -0.06 5.15
N SER A 148 -44.01 -1.06 5.72
CA SER A 148 -44.21 -1.46 7.12
C SER A 148 -43.81 -0.36 8.11
N ALA A 149 -42.71 0.35 7.86
CA ALA A 149 -42.30 1.48 8.68
C ALA A 149 -43.31 2.63 8.65
N GLN A 150 -43.93 2.88 7.49
CA GLN A 150 -45.00 3.88 7.35
C GLN A 150 -46.30 3.45 8.03
N MET A 151 -46.70 2.17 7.90
CA MET A 151 -47.92 1.64 8.51
C MET A 151 -47.84 1.50 10.03
N PHE A 152 -46.64 1.27 10.55
CA PHE A 152 -46.40 1.03 11.96
C PHE A 152 -45.28 1.95 12.53
N PRO A 153 -45.52 3.28 12.61
CA PRO A 153 -44.49 4.23 13.03
C PRO A 153 -43.91 3.97 14.41
N TYR A 154 -44.70 3.36 15.31
CA TYR A 154 -44.24 2.99 16.65
C TYR A 154 -43.16 1.91 16.67
N TYR A 155 -43.10 1.08 15.63
CA TYR A 155 -42.08 0.02 15.46
C TYR A 155 -41.02 0.39 14.42
N LYS A 156 -40.92 1.66 14.04
CA LYS A 156 -40.01 2.10 12.97
C LYS A 156 -38.57 1.70 13.26
N ASP A 157 -38.06 1.96 14.47
CA ASP A 157 -36.67 1.65 14.85
C ASP A 157 -36.39 0.13 14.76
N PHE A 158 -37.37 -0.69 15.13
CA PHE A 158 -37.26 -2.15 14.98
C PHE A 158 -37.25 -2.56 13.51
N ILE A 159 -38.13 -1.96 12.67
CA ILE A 159 -38.19 -2.25 11.25
C ILE A 159 -36.90 -1.78 10.54
N ASP A 160 -36.36 -0.64 10.96
CA ASP A 160 -35.11 -0.10 10.41
C ASP A 160 -33.89 -0.97 10.83
N SER A 161 -33.97 -1.67 11.94
CA SER A 161 -32.93 -2.64 12.35
C SER A 161 -32.97 -3.96 11.55
N ILE A 162 -34.01 -4.22 10.77
CA ILE A 162 -34.07 -5.41 9.92
C ILE A 162 -33.11 -5.23 8.73
N ILE A 163 -32.42 -6.32 8.35
CA ILE A 163 -31.49 -6.35 7.23
C ILE A 163 -32.06 -5.65 5.98
N SER A 164 -31.25 -4.82 5.33
CA SER A 164 -31.65 -4.14 4.09
C SER A 164 -31.76 -5.11 2.91
N GLY A 165 -32.50 -4.71 1.89
CA GLY A 165 -32.57 -5.49 0.66
C GLY A 165 -31.21 -5.59 -0.04
N GLU A 166 -30.37 -4.57 0.08
CA GLU A 166 -29.01 -4.60 -0.47
C GLU A 166 -28.10 -5.58 0.28
N SER A 167 -28.11 -5.56 1.62
CA SER A 167 -27.36 -6.56 2.42
C SER A 167 -27.83 -7.98 2.11
N LEU A 168 -29.14 -8.16 1.92
CA LEU A 168 -29.71 -9.46 1.54
C LEU A 168 -29.23 -9.90 0.14
N ARG A 169 -29.22 -8.98 -0.84
CA ARG A 169 -28.67 -9.22 -2.17
C ARG A 169 -27.20 -9.63 -2.11
N ARG A 170 -26.38 -8.86 -1.41
CA ARG A 170 -24.94 -9.13 -1.23
C ARG A 170 -24.71 -10.48 -0.55
N TYR A 171 -25.46 -10.77 0.49
CA TYR A 171 -25.35 -12.05 1.20
C TYR A 171 -25.61 -13.24 0.26
N TYR A 172 -26.74 -13.26 -0.46
CA TYR A 172 -27.04 -14.35 -1.39
C TYR A 172 -26.06 -14.40 -2.57
N SER A 173 -25.64 -13.26 -3.10
CA SER A 173 -24.63 -13.17 -4.15
C SER A 173 -23.33 -13.81 -3.72
N THR A 174 -22.86 -13.46 -2.53
CA THR A 174 -21.61 -13.97 -1.96
C THR A 174 -21.68 -15.45 -1.63
N GLN A 175 -22.77 -15.91 -0.97
CA GLN A 175 -22.97 -17.32 -0.67
C GLN A 175 -22.95 -18.18 -1.94
N LYS A 176 -23.60 -17.70 -3.00
CA LYS A 176 -23.57 -18.38 -4.29
C LYS A 176 -22.13 -18.53 -4.81
N ARG A 177 -21.34 -17.46 -4.79
CA ARG A 177 -19.94 -17.47 -5.26
C ARG A 177 -19.07 -18.39 -4.40
N ILE A 178 -19.22 -18.36 -3.10
CA ILE A 178 -18.52 -19.27 -2.17
C ILE A 178 -18.80 -20.74 -2.54
N VAL A 179 -20.03 -21.08 -2.94
CA VAL A 179 -20.42 -22.45 -3.28
C VAL A 179 -20.06 -22.83 -4.72
N SER A 180 -20.29 -21.94 -5.70
CA SER A 180 -20.10 -22.26 -7.12
C SER A 180 -18.75 -21.82 -7.69
N GLY A 181 -17.98 -21.00 -6.96
CA GLY A 181 -16.79 -20.34 -7.47
C GLY A 181 -17.07 -19.02 -8.18
N GLU A 182 -16.00 -18.33 -8.52
CA GLU A 182 -16.01 -17.12 -9.35
C GLU A 182 -15.11 -17.37 -10.57
N PRO A 183 -15.59 -17.23 -11.80
CA PRO A 183 -14.91 -17.71 -13.00
C PRO A 183 -13.46 -17.27 -13.18
N HIS A 184 -13.15 -16.00 -12.82
CA HIS A 184 -11.81 -15.42 -12.98
C HIS A 184 -11.02 -15.32 -11.67
N VAL A 185 -11.57 -15.81 -10.55
CA VAL A 185 -10.94 -15.67 -9.23
C VAL A 185 -10.65 -17.02 -8.61
N PHE A 186 -11.66 -17.88 -8.44
CA PHE A 186 -11.49 -19.16 -7.79
C PHE A 186 -12.51 -20.21 -8.25
N SER A 187 -12.08 -21.46 -8.24
CA SER A 187 -12.96 -22.61 -8.44
C SER A 187 -12.97 -23.52 -7.21
N PRO A 188 -14.15 -23.98 -6.75
CA PRO A 188 -14.23 -24.92 -5.64
C PRO A 188 -13.57 -26.24 -6.03
N LEU A 189 -12.74 -26.79 -5.15
CA LEU A 189 -12.09 -28.09 -5.35
C LEU A 189 -13.02 -29.26 -5.03
N PHE A 190 -14.06 -28.97 -4.26
CA PHE A 190 -15.07 -29.96 -3.89
C PHE A 190 -16.47 -29.41 -4.02
N PHE A 191 -17.29 -30.16 -4.74
CA PHE A 191 -18.74 -29.95 -4.71
C PHE A 191 -19.28 -30.60 -3.43
N PRO A 192 -19.91 -29.85 -2.49
CA PRO A 192 -20.52 -30.49 -1.32
C PRO A 192 -21.69 -31.37 -1.76
N PRO A 193 -22.02 -32.46 -1.03
CA PRO A 193 -22.53 -32.25 0.33
C PRO A 193 -21.95 -33.20 1.40
N PHE A 194 -20.69 -33.58 1.36
CA PHE A 194 -20.20 -34.50 2.38
C PHE A 194 -19.31 -33.79 3.41
N PRO A 195 -19.59 -33.97 4.73
CA PRO A 195 -18.75 -33.39 5.77
C PRO A 195 -17.33 -33.95 5.67
N THR A 196 -16.40 -33.06 5.32
CA THR A 196 -14.97 -33.32 5.17
C THR A 196 -14.32 -34.19 6.28
N PRO A 197 -14.72 -34.13 7.57
CA PRO A 197 -14.09 -34.95 8.61
C PRO A 197 -14.29 -36.46 8.45
N LEU A 198 -15.32 -36.92 7.76
CA LEU A 198 -15.59 -38.33 7.54
C LEU A 198 -14.81 -38.89 6.35
N PHE A 199 -14.62 -38.07 5.31
CA PHE A 199 -13.86 -38.47 4.13
C PHE A 199 -12.36 -38.55 4.39
N ASN A 200 -11.82 -37.67 5.24
CA ASN A 200 -10.39 -37.66 5.62
C ASN A 200 -9.93 -38.94 6.32
N LYS A 201 -10.85 -39.79 6.79
CA LYS A 201 -10.52 -41.09 7.39
C LYS A 201 -10.43 -42.23 6.35
N PHE A 202 -10.94 -42.02 5.16
CA PHE A 202 -11.05 -43.10 4.16
C PHE A 202 -10.10 -42.97 2.96
N PHE A 203 -9.50 -41.80 2.77
CA PHE A 203 -8.57 -41.53 1.66
C PHE A 203 -7.20 -41.10 2.18
N ASP A 204 -6.19 -41.70 1.57
CA ASP A 204 -4.79 -41.59 1.94
C ASP A 204 -4.33 -40.11 2.07
N TYR A 205 -3.66 -39.80 3.17
CA TYR A 205 -3.14 -38.52 3.54
C TYR A 205 -2.09 -37.90 2.59
N SER A 206 -1.78 -38.57 1.49
CA SER A 206 -0.69 -38.19 0.59
C SER A 206 -1.05 -37.16 -0.48
N SER A 207 -2.32 -36.83 -0.68
CA SER A 207 -2.68 -35.80 -1.65
C SER A 207 -2.82 -34.43 -0.98
N SER A 208 -1.99 -33.47 -1.38
CA SER A 208 -1.97 -32.08 -0.94
C SER A 208 -3.31 -31.33 -1.14
N ALA A 209 -4.24 -31.91 -1.88
CA ALA A 209 -5.53 -31.33 -2.29
C ALA A 209 -6.58 -31.15 -1.17
N TRP A 210 -6.32 -31.61 0.05
CA TRP A 210 -7.31 -31.63 1.14
C TRP A 210 -7.20 -30.48 2.15
N TRP A 211 -6.24 -29.56 1.96
CA TRP A 211 -5.88 -28.53 2.91
C TRP A 211 -6.52 -27.17 2.65
N TYR A 212 -7.19 -27.01 1.50
CA TYR A 212 -7.77 -25.75 1.05
C TYR A 212 -9.08 -25.98 0.29
N GLN A 213 -9.91 -24.94 0.21
CA GLN A 213 -11.26 -25.02 -0.32
C GLN A 213 -11.33 -24.73 -1.83
N TYR A 214 -10.45 -23.86 -2.34
CA TYR A 214 -10.51 -23.33 -3.69
C TYR A 214 -9.17 -23.42 -4.41
N SER A 215 -9.23 -23.61 -5.72
CA SER A 215 -8.10 -23.38 -6.61
C SER A 215 -8.06 -21.91 -7.03
N ASN A 216 -6.89 -21.30 -6.97
CA ASN A 216 -6.63 -19.95 -7.49
C ASN A 216 -6.08 -19.96 -8.92
N GLN A 217 -6.15 -21.10 -9.62
CA GLN A 217 -5.70 -21.21 -11.01
C GLN A 217 -6.43 -20.23 -11.94
N PRO A 218 -7.77 -20.02 -11.84
CA PRO A 218 -8.46 -19.00 -12.65
C PRO A 218 -7.88 -17.60 -12.45
N LEU A 219 -7.56 -17.22 -11.20
CA LEU A 219 -6.95 -15.92 -10.89
C LEU A 219 -5.55 -15.81 -11.50
N LYS A 220 -4.75 -16.87 -11.42
CA LYS A 220 -3.42 -16.91 -12.04
C LYS A 220 -3.48 -16.61 -13.53
N GLU A 221 -4.34 -17.31 -14.24
CA GLU A 221 -4.52 -17.13 -15.69
C GLU A 221 -5.00 -15.73 -16.01
N PHE A 222 -6.00 -15.23 -15.28
CA PHE A 222 -6.56 -13.90 -15.50
C PHE A 222 -5.56 -12.77 -15.19
N ILE A 223 -4.77 -12.87 -14.12
CA ILE A 223 -3.70 -11.89 -13.85
C ILE A 223 -2.68 -11.88 -14.98
N LEU A 224 -2.28 -13.06 -15.51
CA LEU A 224 -1.30 -13.14 -16.59
C LEU A 224 -1.80 -12.54 -17.92
N ASP A 225 -3.11 -12.47 -18.16
CA ASP A 225 -3.69 -11.76 -19.30
C ASP A 225 -3.52 -10.22 -19.17
N PHE A 226 -3.51 -9.70 -17.94
CA PHE A 226 -3.34 -8.28 -17.66
C PHE A 226 -1.90 -7.86 -17.35
N ALA A 227 -1.11 -8.78 -16.81
CA ALA A 227 0.27 -8.58 -16.40
C ALA A 227 1.20 -9.71 -16.91
N PRO A 228 1.41 -9.82 -18.23
CA PRO A 228 2.16 -10.93 -18.83
C PRO A 228 3.65 -10.96 -18.45
N LYS A 229 4.25 -9.84 -18.04
CA LYS A 229 5.65 -9.80 -17.58
C LYS A 229 5.87 -10.56 -16.26
N LEU A 230 4.82 -10.89 -15.52
CA LEU A 230 4.89 -11.77 -14.34
C LEU A 230 5.17 -13.22 -14.69
N LYS A 231 5.07 -13.61 -15.98
CA LYS A 231 5.28 -14.98 -16.41
C LYS A 231 6.74 -15.37 -16.27
N TYR A 232 6.98 -16.45 -15.55
CA TYR A 232 8.28 -17.07 -15.47
C TYR A 232 8.52 -17.94 -16.72
N ASP A 233 9.67 -17.77 -17.35
CA ASP A 233 10.13 -18.63 -18.44
C ASP A 233 11.37 -19.40 -17.95
N ASP A 234 11.29 -20.74 -17.91
CA ASP A 234 12.38 -21.62 -17.43
C ASP A 234 13.72 -21.41 -18.17
N TYR A 235 13.69 -20.72 -19.30
CA TYR A 235 14.86 -20.46 -20.14
C TYR A 235 15.38 -19.01 -20.10
N LYS A 236 14.62 -18.10 -19.47
CA LYS A 236 15.01 -16.70 -19.23
C LYS A 236 14.64 -16.34 -17.81
N GLU A 237 15.51 -15.62 -17.13
CA GLU A 237 15.14 -14.97 -15.87
C GLU A 237 13.87 -14.16 -16.15
N GLY A 238 12.72 -14.63 -15.64
CA GLY A 238 11.40 -14.06 -15.90
C GLY A 238 10.87 -13.41 -14.63
N GLY A 239 9.91 -12.50 -14.82
CA GLY A 239 9.30 -11.74 -13.75
C GLY A 239 9.48 -10.24 -13.94
N ILE A 240 8.79 -9.46 -13.11
CA ILE A 240 8.93 -8.00 -13.09
C ILE A 240 10.21 -7.65 -12.34
N THR A 241 11.20 -7.10 -13.07
CA THR A 241 12.36 -6.42 -12.52
C THR A 241 12.30 -4.96 -12.89
N THR A 242 12.63 -4.07 -11.98
CA THR A 242 12.70 -2.62 -12.20
C THR A 242 14.04 -2.08 -11.73
N ASP A 243 14.44 -0.94 -12.29
CA ASP A 243 15.73 -0.33 -11.98
C ASP A 243 15.59 1.19 -11.87
N ILE A 244 16.07 1.73 -10.77
CA ILE A 244 16.06 3.18 -10.51
C ILE A 244 16.91 3.95 -11.53
N GLU A 245 17.97 3.35 -12.10
CA GLU A 245 18.80 3.99 -13.13
C GLU A 245 17.99 4.36 -14.37
N TYR A 246 16.91 3.61 -14.62
CA TYR A 246 15.99 3.81 -15.74
C TYR A 246 14.72 4.54 -15.34
N THR A 247 14.67 5.12 -14.16
CA THR A 247 13.49 5.81 -13.61
C THR A 247 12.25 4.90 -13.59
N GLU A 248 12.44 3.61 -13.30
CA GLU A 248 11.35 2.65 -13.20
C GLU A 248 10.81 2.63 -11.76
N PRO A 249 9.48 2.60 -11.59
CA PRO A 249 8.89 2.53 -10.27
C PRO A 249 9.20 1.21 -9.58
N ARG A 250 9.56 1.27 -8.30
CA ARG A 250 9.83 0.10 -7.46
C ARG A 250 8.54 -0.58 -7.07
N PHE A 251 8.45 -1.88 -7.26
CA PHE A 251 7.33 -2.69 -6.83
C PHE A 251 7.71 -3.57 -5.65
N LEU A 252 6.93 -3.48 -4.56
CA LEU A 252 7.09 -4.29 -3.36
C LEU A 252 5.79 -5.06 -3.09
N LEU A 253 5.89 -6.31 -2.69
CA LEU A 253 4.75 -7.07 -2.21
C LEU A 253 5.13 -7.92 -0.99
N VAL A 254 4.14 -8.20 -0.13
CA VAL A 254 4.37 -8.88 1.14
C VAL A 254 3.62 -10.20 1.19
N ALA A 255 4.30 -11.25 1.63
CA ALA A 255 3.72 -12.54 1.95
C ALA A 255 4.15 -13.01 3.34
N ALA A 256 3.39 -13.93 3.93
CA ALA A 256 3.69 -14.51 5.23
C ALA A 256 4.42 -15.85 5.06
N ASN A 257 5.65 -15.95 5.53
CA ASN A 257 6.38 -17.21 5.55
C ASN A 257 5.82 -18.10 6.67
N ILE A 258 5.34 -19.29 6.29
CA ILE A 258 4.66 -20.23 7.19
C ILE A 258 5.61 -20.81 8.23
N GLU A 259 6.87 -21.05 7.85
CA GLU A 259 7.81 -21.81 8.68
C GLU A 259 8.36 -20.99 9.85
N ASN A 260 8.51 -19.67 9.64
CA ASN A 260 9.09 -18.79 10.65
C ASN A 260 8.12 -17.71 11.19
N SER A 261 6.89 -17.64 10.64
CA SER A 261 5.86 -16.68 11.04
C SER A 261 6.31 -15.23 10.89
N LYS A 262 7.06 -14.92 9.82
CA LYS A 262 7.54 -13.56 9.53
C LYS A 262 6.97 -13.06 8.21
N PRO A 263 6.69 -11.75 8.09
CA PRO A 263 6.45 -11.14 6.80
C PRO A 263 7.73 -11.19 5.96
N VAL A 264 7.58 -11.47 4.69
CA VAL A 264 8.65 -11.44 3.68
C VAL A 264 8.23 -10.50 2.58
N THR A 265 9.12 -9.56 2.26
CA THR A 265 8.91 -8.60 1.18
C THR A 265 9.66 -9.08 -0.05
N PHE A 266 8.95 -9.17 -1.16
CA PHE A 266 9.54 -9.37 -2.48
C PHE A 266 9.67 -8.00 -3.16
N ASP A 267 10.80 -7.78 -3.82
CA ASP A 267 11.24 -6.49 -4.32
C ASP A 267 11.61 -6.60 -5.79
N SER A 268 11.04 -5.73 -6.63
CA SER A 268 11.35 -5.71 -8.06
C SER A 268 12.78 -5.25 -8.39
N TYR A 269 13.47 -4.62 -7.42
CA TYR A 269 14.88 -4.28 -7.55
C TYR A 269 15.80 -5.49 -7.36
N ASP A 270 15.28 -6.62 -6.89
CA ASP A 270 16.02 -7.87 -6.85
C ASP A 270 16.13 -8.48 -8.26
N LYS A 271 17.30 -9.03 -8.59
CA LYS A 271 17.56 -9.64 -9.90
C LYS A 271 16.68 -10.85 -10.20
N SER A 272 16.16 -11.51 -9.17
CA SER A 272 15.23 -12.64 -9.32
C SER A 272 13.87 -12.20 -9.87
N GLY A 273 13.55 -10.92 -9.76
CA GLY A 273 12.27 -10.35 -10.18
C GLY A 273 11.08 -10.87 -9.38
N ILE A 274 9.94 -10.24 -9.61
CA ILE A 274 8.65 -10.64 -9.03
C ILE A 274 7.86 -11.42 -10.08
N THR A 275 7.58 -12.69 -9.79
CA THR A 275 6.81 -13.57 -10.66
C THR A 275 5.36 -13.69 -10.21
N ILE A 276 4.53 -14.34 -11.01
CA ILE A 276 3.13 -14.62 -10.66
C ILE A 276 3.01 -15.43 -9.37
N GLU A 277 3.97 -16.31 -9.07
CA GLU A 277 4.00 -17.10 -7.84
C GLU A 277 4.15 -16.21 -6.60
N HIS A 278 4.94 -15.13 -6.68
CA HIS A 278 5.06 -14.16 -5.59
C HIS A 278 3.75 -13.42 -5.36
N VAL A 279 3.06 -12.99 -6.44
CA VAL A 279 1.75 -12.33 -6.35
C VAL A 279 0.70 -13.27 -5.75
N LEU A 280 0.66 -14.52 -6.19
CA LEU A 280 -0.25 -15.53 -5.64
C LEU A 280 0.09 -15.88 -4.18
N ALA A 281 1.36 -15.86 -3.79
CA ALA A 281 1.77 -16.07 -2.41
C ALA A 281 1.22 -14.97 -1.49
N SER A 282 1.28 -13.71 -1.97
CA SER A 282 0.71 -12.57 -1.26
C SER A 282 -0.82 -12.65 -1.12
N ALA A 283 -1.52 -13.35 -2.03
CA ALA A 283 -2.98 -13.48 -2.06
C ALA A 283 -3.49 -14.87 -1.62
N ALA A 284 -2.63 -15.73 -1.10
CA ALA A 284 -2.99 -17.10 -0.68
C ALA A 284 -3.60 -17.10 0.73
N ILE A 285 -4.87 -16.70 0.86
CA ILE A 285 -5.60 -16.69 2.15
C ILE A 285 -5.63 -18.12 2.74
N PRO A 286 -5.15 -18.32 3.98
CA PRO A 286 -5.13 -19.63 4.62
C PRO A 286 -6.51 -20.28 4.64
N VAL A 287 -6.55 -21.61 4.50
CA VAL A 287 -7.77 -22.42 4.43
C VAL A 287 -8.53 -22.26 3.10
N ASN A 288 -8.59 -21.06 2.55
CA ASN A 288 -9.26 -20.80 1.28
C ASN A 288 -8.41 -21.28 0.10
N TYR A 289 -7.12 -20.95 0.11
CA TYR A 289 -6.18 -21.29 -0.97
C TYR A 289 -4.99 -22.12 -0.47
N PRO A 290 -4.35 -22.91 -1.38
CA PRO A 290 -3.10 -23.58 -1.05
C PRO A 290 -2.01 -22.53 -0.71
N TYR A 291 -1.04 -22.93 0.11
CA TYR A 291 0.20 -22.18 0.20
C TYR A 291 0.95 -22.20 -1.14
N VAL A 292 1.75 -21.20 -1.39
CA VAL A 292 2.63 -21.14 -2.55
C VAL A 292 4.04 -21.52 -2.13
N ASP A 293 4.67 -22.46 -2.83
CA ASP A 293 6.08 -22.83 -2.63
C ASP A 293 6.95 -22.00 -3.58
N ILE A 294 7.89 -21.26 -3.02
CA ILE A 294 8.87 -20.50 -3.78
C ILE A 294 10.26 -20.87 -3.26
N ASN A 295 11.03 -21.56 -4.09
CA ASN A 295 12.38 -22.02 -3.75
C ASN A 295 12.46 -22.86 -2.45
N GLY A 296 11.43 -23.68 -2.19
CA GLY A 296 11.35 -24.54 -1.01
C GLY A 296 10.82 -23.86 0.25
N ASN A 297 10.51 -22.57 0.21
CA ASN A 297 9.83 -21.87 1.28
C ASN A 297 8.33 -21.76 0.98
N LYS A 298 7.51 -21.89 2.01
CA LYS A 298 6.06 -21.89 1.90
C LYS A 298 5.47 -20.57 2.38
N TYR A 299 4.55 -20.02 1.59
CA TYR A 299 3.98 -18.71 1.84
C TYR A 299 2.46 -18.73 1.83
N TRP A 300 1.87 -17.93 2.70
CA TRP A 300 0.47 -17.52 2.73
C TRP A 300 0.33 -16.01 2.53
N ASP A 301 -0.93 -15.57 2.44
CA ASP A 301 -1.31 -14.17 2.31
C ASP A 301 -0.62 -13.29 3.37
N GLY A 302 -0.03 -12.20 2.89
CA GLY A 302 0.68 -11.24 3.74
C GLY A 302 -0.22 -10.53 4.73
N GLY A 303 -1.52 -10.39 4.44
CA GLY A 303 -2.50 -9.71 5.27
C GLY A 303 -2.65 -10.28 6.68
N ILE A 304 -2.22 -11.54 6.88
CA ILE A 304 -2.19 -12.15 8.23
C ILE A 304 -1.25 -11.40 9.18
N LEU A 305 -0.14 -10.85 8.65
CA LEU A 305 0.93 -10.23 9.42
C LEU A 305 1.06 -8.73 9.15
N SER A 306 0.86 -8.29 7.90
CA SER A 306 1.00 -6.92 7.46
C SER A 306 0.01 -6.64 6.33
N ASN A 307 -1.21 -6.21 6.69
CA ASN A 307 -2.26 -5.95 5.71
C ASN A 307 -2.04 -4.62 4.98
N THR A 308 -1.48 -3.61 5.66
CA THR A 308 -1.00 -2.34 5.08
C THR A 308 0.53 -2.34 5.18
N PRO A 309 1.29 -2.64 4.08
CA PRO A 309 2.71 -2.97 4.15
C PRO A 309 3.64 -1.75 4.24
N LEU A 310 3.31 -0.77 5.10
CA LEU A 310 4.10 0.44 5.29
C LEU A 310 5.44 0.17 5.98
N ARG A 311 5.45 -0.67 7.03
CA ARG A 311 6.68 -1.02 7.75
C ARG A 311 7.69 -1.69 6.83
N GLU A 312 7.22 -2.55 5.95
CA GLU A 312 8.02 -3.25 4.97
C GLU A 312 8.59 -2.28 3.93
N LEU A 313 7.77 -1.33 3.46
CA LEU A 313 8.21 -0.25 2.57
C LEU A 313 9.31 0.59 3.21
N ILE A 314 9.09 1.08 4.44
CA ILE A 314 10.07 1.88 5.20
C ILE A 314 11.38 1.12 5.36
N ASN A 315 11.31 -0.17 5.69
CA ASN A 315 12.51 -1.00 5.86
C ASN A 315 13.27 -1.20 4.54
N CYS A 316 12.56 -1.48 3.44
CA CYS A 316 13.16 -1.63 2.12
C CYS A 316 13.76 -0.32 1.62
N HIS A 317 13.07 0.80 1.82
CA HIS A 317 13.57 2.13 1.47
C HIS A 317 14.86 2.46 2.23
N ASN A 318 14.82 2.35 3.54
CA ASN A 318 15.98 2.64 4.39
C ASN A 318 17.17 1.71 4.09
N THR A 319 16.92 0.42 3.84
CA THR A 319 18.00 -0.54 3.54
C THR A 319 18.64 -0.27 2.18
N PHE A 320 17.83 0.06 1.18
CA PHE A 320 18.30 0.36 -0.17
C PHE A 320 19.22 1.59 -0.22
N TRP A 321 18.80 2.69 0.44
CA TRP A 321 19.57 3.93 0.42
C TRP A 321 20.71 3.99 1.44
N LYS A 322 20.70 3.10 2.44
CA LYS A 322 21.72 3.06 3.47
C LYS A 322 22.95 2.32 2.99
N LYS A 323 23.93 3.05 2.51
CA LYS A 323 25.23 2.51 2.13
C LYS A 323 26.03 2.10 3.38
N ASP A 324 26.52 0.88 3.42
CA ASP A 324 27.42 0.36 4.47
C ASP A 324 28.88 0.86 4.25
N ASP A 325 29.10 2.17 4.17
CA ASP A 325 30.41 2.76 3.86
C ASP A 325 31.35 2.96 5.07
N THR A 326 30.93 2.54 6.26
CA THR A 326 31.79 2.66 7.44
C THR A 326 32.38 1.33 7.89
N GLU A 327 33.32 0.82 7.12
CA GLU A 327 34.33 -0.08 7.67
C GLU A 327 35.40 0.75 8.39
N GLY A 328 35.29 0.90 9.69
CA GLY A 328 36.32 1.49 10.50
C GLY A 328 35.84 2.31 11.69
N THR A 329 36.74 2.49 12.65
CA THR A 329 36.51 3.33 13.82
C THR A 329 36.49 4.80 13.40
N LEU A 330 35.41 5.52 13.74
CA LEU A 330 35.31 6.95 13.49
C LEU A 330 36.31 7.69 14.40
N THR A 331 37.23 8.44 13.80
CA THR A 331 38.17 9.31 14.52
C THR A 331 37.68 10.76 14.44
N PHE A 332 38.14 11.60 15.42
CA PHE A 332 37.77 13.01 15.45
C PHE A 332 38.22 13.76 14.20
N ASP A 333 39.40 13.46 13.70
CA ASP A 333 39.96 14.13 12.52
C ASP A 333 39.24 13.77 11.21
N LYS A 334 38.49 12.65 11.18
CA LYS A 334 37.64 12.24 10.06
C LYS A 334 36.18 12.67 10.21
N TRP A 335 35.86 13.34 11.31
CA TRP A 335 34.47 13.71 11.63
C TRP A 335 33.87 14.66 10.58
N ASP A 336 34.60 15.69 10.18
CA ASP A 336 34.07 16.68 9.22
C ASP A 336 33.78 16.06 7.86
N ASP A 337 34.69 15.22 7.37
CA ASP A 337 34.49 14.50 6.12
C ASP A 337 33.27 13.58 6.22
N PHE A 338 33.16 12.86 7.34
CA PHE A 338 31.98 12.01 7.61
C PHE A 338 30.68 12.83 7.66
N TYR A 339 30.67 13.94 8.36
CA TYR A 339 29.50 14.81 8.48
C TYR A 339 29.08 15.39 7.12
N GLN A 340 30.03 15.84 6.30
CA GLN A 340 29.75 16.35 4.96
C GLN A 340 29.19 15.25 4.04
N ILE A 341 29.79 14.07 4.07
CA ILE A 341 29.32 12.90 3.33
C ILE A 341 27.86 12.57 3.73
N GLN A 342 27.53 12.60 5.03
CA GLN A 342 26.18 12.33 5.50
C GLN A 342 25.18 13.44 5.09
N LYS A 343 25.64 14.68 4.99
CA LYS A 343 24.81 15.81 4.54
C LYS A 343 24.56 15.76 3.02
N GLU A 344 25.54 15.34 2.25
CA GLU A 344 25.47 15.25 0.79
C GLU A 344 24.73 13.99 0.31
N ASN A 345 24.86 12.88 1.02
CA ASN A 345 24.25 11.58 0.70
C ASN A 345 22.92 11.41 1.45
N SER A 346 21.96 12.28 1.17
CA SER A 346 20.65 12.18 1.81
C SER A 346 19.81 11.02 1.24
N ILE A 347 19.25 10.20 2.13
CA ILE A 347 18.17 9.29 1.77
C ILE A 347 16.98 10.16 1.31
N PRO A 348 16.36 9.91 0.16
CA PRO A 348 15.19 10.68 -0.28
C PRO A 348 14.05 10.57 0.73
N ASP A 349 13.41 11.69 1.03
CA ASP A 349 12.22 11.71 1.86
C ASP A 349 11.07 10.97 1.19
N LEU A 350 10.06 10.57 1.96
CA LEU A 350 8.88 9.87 1.47
C LEU A 350 7.64 10.76 1.57
N SER A 351 6.90 10.84 0.47
CA SER A 351 5.50 11.26 0.46
C SER A 351 4.64 10.01 0.32
N LEU A 352 3.79 9.75 1.30
CA LEU A 352 3.02 8.52 1.41
C LEU A 352 1.57 8.75 1.01
N THR A 353 1.06 7.90 0.13
CA THR A 353 -0.38 7.76 -0.13
C THR A 353 -0.80 6.35 0.23
N MET A 354 -1.74 6.21 1.15
CA MET A 354 -2.22 4.92 1.63
C MET A 354 -3.70 4.77 1.33
N VAL A 355 -4.07 3.61 0.79
CA VAL A 355 -5.47 3.26 0.48
C VAL A 355 -5.90 2.11 1.39
N ASN A 356 -6.83 2.41 2.28
CA ASN A 356 -7.29 1.49 3.31
C ASN A 356 -8.70 0.99 3.00
N LEU A 357 -8.88 -0.33 2.99
CA LEU A 357 -10.11 -1.03 2.60
C LEU A 357 -11.00 -1.41 3.78
N HIS A 358 -10.39 -1.62 4.95
CA HIS A 358 -11.10 -2.03 6.17
C HIS A 358 -11.27 -0.82 7.09
N PRO A 359 -12.52 -0.45 7.44
CA PRO A 359 -12.78 0.71 8.28
C PRO A 359 -12.19 0.56 9.68
N GLU A 360 -11.57 1.63 10.15
CA GLU A 360 -10.96 1.70 11.49
C GLU A 360 -12.03 1.81 12.58
N SER A 361 -13.02 2.67 12.36
CA SER A 361 -14.10 2.94 13.30
C SER A 361 -15.47 2.80 12.64
N GLU A 362 -16.48 2.50 13.44
CA GLU A 362 -17.88 2.67 13.07
C GLU A 362 -18.26 4.11 13.42
N GLU A 363 -18.46 4.95 12.42
CA GLU A 363 -18.81 6.36 12.61
C GLU A 363 -20.32 6.58 12.52
N GLY A 364 -20.84 7.46 13.39
CA GLY A 364 -22.17 8.05 13.31
C GLY A 364 -23.32 7.25 13.91
N ASP A 365 -24.55 7.58 13.49
CA ASP A 365 -25.83 7.01 13.96
C ASP A 365 -26.03 5.53 13.55
N HIS A 366 -25.02 4.93 12.92
CA HIS A 366 -25.09 3.58 12.37
C HIS A 366 -24.44 2.51 13.25
N ILE A 367 -23.94 2.86 14.45
CA ILE A 367 -23.49 1.84 15.41
C ILE A 367 -24.71 0.98 15.76
N PRO A 368 -24.74 -0.30 15.34
CA PRO A 368 -25.92 -1.12 15.62
C PRO A 368 -26.11 -1.26 17.12
N THR A 369 -27.32 -1.01 17.59
CA THR A 369 -27.67 -1.28 19.00
C THR A 369 -27.68 -2.78 19.32
N LEU A 370 -27.79 -3.62 18.29
CA LEU A 370 -27.77 -5.08 18.36
C LEU A 370 -26.98 -5.61 17.15
N TYR A 371 -25.86 -6.27 17.43
CA TYR A 371 -25.10 -7.02 16.45
C TYR A 371 -25.71 -8.41 16.28
N ASP A 372 -26.06 -8.76 15.05
CA ASP A 372 -26.29 -10.16 14.70
C ASP A 372 -24.94 -10.89 14.49
N TYR A 373 -24.99 -12.18 14.19
CA TYR A 373 -23.79 -12.99 13.99
C TYR A 373 -22.93 -12.52 12.81
N ASP A 374 -23.56 -12.12 11.72
CA ASP A 374 -22.84 -11.70 10.50
C ASP A 374 -22.16 -10.34 10.71
N MET A 375 -22.87 -9.36 11.28
CA MET A 375 -22.32 -8.04 11.63
C MET A 375 -21.16 -8.16 12.63
N THR A 376 -21.31 -9.02 13.67
CA THR A 376 -20.23 -9.27 14.63
C THR A 376 -18.99 -9.83 13.94
N LYS A 377 -19.18 -10.75 12.99
CA LYS A 377 -18.08 -11.35 12.25
C LYS A 377 -17.44 -10.36 11.27
N ASP A 378 -18.24 -9.52 10.66
CA ASP A 378 -17.75 -8.45 9.79
C ASP A 378 -16.87 -7.47 10.58
N ARG A 379 -17.36 -6.99 11.72
CA ARG A 379 -16.57 -6.10 12.58
C ARG A 379 -15.30 -6.76 13.14
N GLU A 380 -15.35 -8.06 13.47
CA GLU A 380 -14.13 -8.82 13.84
C GLU A 380 -13.08 -8.77 12.71
N ASN A 381 -13.52 -8.95 11.47
CA ASN A 381 -12.63 -8.90 10.31
C ASN A 381 -12.05 -7.49 10.13
N ASP A 382 -12.87 -6.44 10.22
CA ASP A 382 -12.39 -5.07 10.11
C ASP A 382 -11.39 -4.71 11.20
N ILE A 383 -11.65 -5.06 12.46
CA ILE A 383 -10.70 -4.89 13.58
C ILE A 383 -9.39 -5.65 13.33
N ARG A 384 -9.47 -6.82 12.70
CA ARG A 384 -8.28 -7.63 12.39
C ARG A 384 -7.42 -7.03 11.30
N PHE A 385 -8.03 -6.51 10.25
CA PHE A 385 -7.37 -6.12 9.01
C PHE A 385 -7.29 -4.60 8.76
N HIS A 386 -7.88 -3.77 9.66
CA HIS A 386 -7.76 -2.31 9.52
C HIS A 386 -6.31 -1.83 9.55
N ASP A 387 -6.11 -0.59 9.15
CA ASP A 387 -4.80 0.05 9.17
C ASP A 387 -4.27 0.22 10.61
N LYS A 388 -3.00 -0.12 10.80
CA LYS A 388 -2.29 -0.02 12.10
C LYS A 388 -0.98 0.76 11.95
N THR A 389 -0.88 1.57 10.89
CA THR A 389 0.38 2.21 10.51
C THR A 389 0.67 3.53 11.19
N ASP A 390 -0.29 4.13 11.92
CA ASP A 390 -0.08 5.42 12.61
C ASP A 390 1.10 5.40 13.56
N TYR A 391 1.26 4.31 14.28
CA TYR A 391 2.40 4.14 15.16
C TYR A 391 3.72 4.01 14.38
N ASP A 392 3.72 3.34 13.24
CA ASP A 392 4.90 3.18 12.39
C ASP A 392 5.31 4.52 11.76
N ILE A 393 4.35 5.35 11.31
CA ILE A 393 4.58 6.72 10.81
C ILE A 393 5.18 7.58 11.90
N LYS A 394 4.52 7.66 13.05
CA LYS A 394 4.99 8.42 14.20
C LYS A 394 6.38 8.00 14.63
N LEU A 395 6.62 6.68 14.73
CA LEU A 395 7.92 6.17 15.11
C LEU A 395 9.01 6.53 14.09
N ALA A 396 8.70 6.50 12.80
CA ALA A 396 9.65 6.89 11.76
C ALA A 396 10.02 8.37 11.87
N GLN A 397 9.04 9.24 12.10
CA GLN A 397 9.24 10.69 12.33
C GLN A 397 10.04 10.96 13.60
N ASP A 398 9.62 10.41 14.74
CA ASP A 398 10.33 10.56 16.02
C ASP A 398 11.82 10.10 15.91
N VAL A 399 12.05 9.00 15.21
CA VAL A 399 13.41 8.49 14.99
C VAL A 399 14.21 9.42 14.08
N SER A 400 13.62 10.01 13.05
CA SER A 400 14.29 10.99 12.19
C SER A 400 14.68 12.24 13.00
N ASP A 401 13.77 12.79 13.79
CA ASP A 401 14.04 13.92 14.68
C ASP A 401 15.18 13.63 15.67
N TYR A 402 15.21 12.45 16.28
CA TYR A 402 16.32 12.05 17.16
C TYR A 402 17.66 11.97 16.43
N HIS A 403 17.68 11.50 15.21
CA HIS A 403 18.90 11.45 14.41
C HIS A 403 19.41 12.84 14.06
N ASP A 404 18.55 13.75 13.65
CA ASP A 404 18.89 15.12 13.33
C ASP A 404 19.40 15.87 14.57
N PHE A 405 18.70 15.72 15.70
CA PHE A 405 19.17 16.27 16.96
C PHE A 405 20.54 15.73 17.37
N ALA A 406 20.75 14.40 17.28
CA ALA A 406 22.04 13.77 17.61
C ALA A 406 23.15 14.27 16.69
N ARG A 407 22.89 14.41 15.39
CA ARG A 407 23.84 14.94 14.41
C ARG A 407 24.24 16.38 14.72
N ASP A 408 23.26 17.26 14.96
CA ASP A 408 23.50 18.68 15.19
C ASP A 408 24.22 18.91 16.52
N MET A 409 23.85 18.18 17.57
CA MET A 409 24.57 18.23 18.87
C MET A 409 26.01 17.71 18.76
N THR A 410 26.25 16.70 17.93
CA THR A 410 27.58 16.16 17.73
C THR A 410 28.45 17.13 16.92
N GLN A 411 27.86 17.81 15.92
CA GLN A 411 28.57 18.86 15.17
C GLN A 411 28.93 20.04 16.08
N LEU A 412 27.97 20.50 16.90
CA LEU A 412 28.23 21.56 17.88
C LEU A 412 29.38 21.18 18.84
N ALA A 413 29.41 19.94 19.33
CA ALA A 413 30.48 19.43 20.19
C ALA A 413 31.82 19.39 19.46
N SER A 414 31.85 18.99 18.18
CA SER A 414 33.05 18.99 17.34
C SER A 414 33.60 20.40 17.16
N ASP A 415 32.75 21.36 16.82
CA ASP A 415 33.13 22.77 16.61
C ASP A 415 33.67 23.39 17.90
N ALA A 416 33.01 23.15 19.04
CA ALA A 416 33.50 23.60 20.34
C ALA A 416 34.88 23.00 20.71
N ILE A 417 35.11 21.72 20.40
CA ILE A 417 36.43 21.10 20.63
C ILE A 417 37.49 21.74 19.73
N LYS A 418 37.17 22.07 18.47
CA LYS A 418 38.12 22.75 17.55
C LYS A 418 38.47 24.15 18.02
N GLU A 419 37.54 24.94 18.52
CA GLU A 419 37.79 26.28 19.06
C GLU A 419 38.69 26.27 20.29
N ILE A 420 38.69 25.18 21.08
CA ILE A 420 39.50 25.02 22.27
C ILE A 420 40.92 24.54 21.91
N VAL A 421 41.10 23.88 20.75
CA VAL A 421 42.38 23.21 20.34
C VAL A 421 43.59 24.11 20.35
N ASP A 422 43.43 25.39 20.17
CA ASP A 422 44.56 26.33 20.13
C ASP A 422 45.20 26.62 21.50
N LYS A 423 44.74 26.00 22.58
CA LYS A 423 45.12 26.45 23.95
C LYS A 423 45.67 25.45 24.92
N ASP A 424 45.58 24.10 24.80
CA ASP A 424 46.08 23.20 25.85
C ASP A 424 46.04 21.67 25.55
N ASP A 425 46.85 20.87 26.29
CA ASP A 425 46.89 19.40 26.32
C ASP A 425 45.55 18.74 26.72
N THR A 426 44.66 19.46 27.34
CA THR A 426 43.27 19.08 27.70
C THR A 426 42.45 18.64 26.50
N VAL A 427 42.76 19.15 25.32
CA VAL A 427 42.06 18.91 24.06
C VAL A 427 42.18 17.48 23.57
N ASN A 428 43.37 16.88 23.72
CA ASN A 428 43.57 15.46 23.37
C ASN A 428 42.66 14.55 24.22
N GLY A 429 42.38 14.95 25.44
CA GLY A 429 41.44 14.29 26.32
C GLY A 429 40.00 14.39 25.82
N LEU A 430 39.59 15.54 25.30
CA LEU A 430 38.23 15.77 24.76
C LEU A 430 38.02 15.03 23.43
N LYS A 431 38.97 15.10 22.50
CA LYS A 431 38.94 14.32 21.25
C LYS A 431 38.77 12.83 21.53
N LYS A 432 39.59 12.28 22.43
CA LYS A 432 39.52 10.88 22.82
C LYS A 432 38.16 10.51 23.46
N ARG A 433 37.57 11.42 24.23
CA ARG A 433 36.24 11.19 24.83
C ARG A 433 35.15 11.21 23.74
N PHE A 434 35.21 12.14 22.79
CA PHE A 434 34.31 12.18 21.63
C PHE A 434 34.38 10.87 20.85
N GLU A 435 35.59 10.42 20.46
CA GLU A 435 35.79 9.16 19.75
C GLU A 435 35.25 7.95 20.54
N ASN A 436 35.46 7.91 21.85
CA ASN A 436 34.95 6.84 22.69
C ASN A 436 33.42 6.82 22.71
N ILE A 437 32.75 7.98 22.73
CA ILE A 437 31.29 8.07 22.67
C ILE A 437 30.81 7.55 21.32
N MET A 438 31.37 8.03 20.21
CA MET A 438 30.96 7.63 18.87
C MET A 438 31.13 6.15 18.60
N ASN A 439 32.19 5.56 19.13
CA ASN A 439 32.52 4.13 18.99
C ASN A 439 31.91 3.26 20.10
N THR A 440 31.02 3.80 20.94
CA THR A 440 30.30 3.01 21.93
C THR A 440 29.25 2.13 21.23
N LYS A 441 29.27 0.83 21.54
CA LYS A 441 28.26 -0.11 21.01
C LYS A 441 26.90 0.19 21.56
N GLN A 442 25.91 0.24 20.68
CA GLN A 442 24.49 0.31 21.07
C GLN A 442 24.07 -0.99 21.76
N ARG A 443 23.14 -0.87 22.69
CA ARG A 443 22.53 -2.06 23.32
C ARG A 443 21.67 -2.78 22.27
N ALA A 444 22.08 -3.97 21.87
CA ALA A 444 21.28 -4.81 20.98
C ALA A 444 20.08 -5.36 21.76
N LEU A 445 18.90 -4.81 21.51
CA LEU A 445 17.64 -5.33 22.07
C LEU A 445 17.04 -6.45 21.21
N THR A 446 17.56 -6.66 20.01
CA THR A 446 17.02 -7.62 19.03
C THR A 446 18.11 -8.44 18.37
N ARG A 447 17.73 -9.58 17.79
CA ARG A 447 18.55 -10.60 17.13
C ARG A 447 19.28 -10.14 15.85
N THR A 448 19.71 -8.88 15.77
CA THR A 448 20.51 -8.40 14.64
C THR A 448 21.94 -8.89 14.80
N THR A 449 22.46 -9.54 13.78
CA THR A 449 23.84 -10.06 13.72
C THR A 449 24.88 -8.96 13.56
N LYS A 450 24.47 -7.73 13.20
CA LYS A 450 25.37 -6.61 12.94
C LYS A 450 25.53 -5.75 14.20
N GLU A 451 26.77 -5.53 14.61
CA GLU A 451 27.09 -4.59 15.68
C GLU A 451 26.76 -3.16 15.23
N ARG A 452 26.07 -2.38 16.07
CA ARG A 452 25.76 -0.97 15.85
C ARG A 452 26.49 -0.12 16.89
N TYR A 453 26.90 1.06 16.48
CA TYR A 453 27.62 2.04 17.30
C TYR A 453 26.78 3.33 17.42
N PHE A 454 27.16 4.23 18.34
CA PHE A 454 26.49 5.53 18.46
C PHE A 454 26.72 6.41 17.23
N SER A 455 27.82 6.24 16.51
CA SER A 455 28.02 6.87 15.20
C SER A 455 26.91 6.51 14.20
N ASP A 456 26.27 5.35 14.32
CA ASP A 456 25.13 4.97 13.45
C ASP A 456 23.87 5.82 13.70
N LEU A 457 23.78 6.52 14.85
CA LEU A 457 22.68 7.45 15.16
C LEU A 457 22.82 8.80 14.45
N ILE A 458 23.94 9.05 13.80
CA ILE A 458 24.23 10.32 13.14
C ILE A 458 24.02 10.23 11.64
N TYR A 459 23.82 9.01 11.12
CA TYR A 459 23.49 8.82 9.71
C TYR A 459 22.21 9.54 9.37
N LYS A 460 22.22 10.28 8.26
CA LYS A 460 21.00 10.91 7.77
C LYS A 460 19.95 9.83 7.51
N ARG A 461 18.73 10.10 7.95
CA ARG A 461 17.55 9.33 7.62
C ARG A 461 16.68 10.13 6.66
N PHE A 462 15.66 9.51 6.15
CA PHE A 462 14.61 10.17 5.39
C PHE A 462 13.51 10.62 6.35
N ASP A 463 12.81 11.66 5.95
CA ASP A 463 11.60 12.13 6.61
C ASP A 463 10.36 11.65 5.85
N ILE A 464 9.26 11.46 6.58
CA ILE A 464 7.95 11.32 5.99
C ILE A 464 7.37 12.72 5.95
N CYS A 465 7.53 13.37 4.79
CA CYS A 465 7.19 14.79 4.63
C CYS A 465 5.72 15.04 4.36
N ASP A 466 5.01 14.01 3.89
CA ASP A 466 3.61 14.10 3.52
C ASP A 466 2.90 12.75 3.65
N VAL A 467 1.63 12.76 4.11
CA VAL A 467 0.83 11.54 4.30
C VAL A 467 -0.61 11.83 3.89
N ILE A 468 -1.08 11.09 2.89
CA ILE A 468 -2.49 11.07 2.49
C ILE A 468 -3.04 9.68 2.83
N LYS A 469 -4.08 9.61 3.66
CA LYS A 469 -4.80 8.38 3.98
C LYS A 469 -6.19 8.43 3.38
N ILE A 470 -6.44 7.58 2.41
CA ILE A 470 -7.77 7.41 1.82
C ILE A 470 -8.38 6.17 2.45
N GLN A 471 -9.39 6.40 3.28
CA GLN A 471 -10.01 5.39 4.11
C GLN A 471 -11.41 5.07 3.60
N ARG A 472 -11.62 3.81 3.16
CA ARG A 472 -12.96 3.33 2.90
C ARG A 472 -13.77 3.36 4.20
N LYS A 473 -14.96 3.96 4.14
CA LYS A 473 -15.87 4.01 5.28
C LYS A 473 -16.70 2.73 5.37
N ASP A 474 -17.25 2.48 6.54
CA ASP A 474 -18.14 1.32 6.68
C ASP A 474 -19.44 1.55 5.91
N ASP A 475 -19.89 0.50 5.24
CA ASP A 475 -21.12 0.52 4.45
C ASP A 475 -22.25 -0.08 5.29
N ILE A 476 -23.34 0.65 5.43
CA ILE A 476 -24.58 0.20 6.12
C ILE A 476 -25.14 -1.12 5.58
N HIS A 477 -24.68 -1.54 4.39
CA HIS A 477 -25.06 -2.80 3.73
C HIS A 477 -23.98 -3.87 3.80
N THR A 478 -23.02 -3.72 4.73
CA THR A 478 -21.89 -4.63 4.88
C THR A 478 -22.31 -6.06 5.24
N ILE A 479 -21.47 -7.01 4.87
CA ILE A 479 -21.62 -8.44 5.17
C ILE A 479 -20.26 -9.03 5.52
N SER A 480 -20.23 -10.05 6.38
CA SER A 480 -18.98 -10.65 6.88
C SER A 480 -18.06 -11.25 5.81
N ASN A 481 -18.63 -11.66 4.69
CA ASN A 481 -17.91 -12.22 3.56
C ASN A 481 -17.75 -11.25 2.38
N LYS A 482 -17.79 -9.94 2.65
CA LYS A 482 -17.69 -8.86 1.65
C LYS A 482 -16.53 -9.02 0.68
N ILE A 483 -15.41 -9.57 1.12
CA ILE A 483 -14.20 -9.82 0.31
C ILE A 483 -14.40 -10.84 -0.84
N PHE A 484 -15.50 -11.58 -0.85
CA PHE A 484 -15.87 -12.54 -1.90
C PHE A 484 -16.99 -12.06 -2.82
N ASP A 485 -17.47 -10.82 -2.67
CA ASP A 485 -18.53 -10.28 -3.52
C ASP A 485 -17.96 -9.64 -4.79
N PHE A 486 -17.67 -10.45 -5.78
CA PHE A 486 -17.23 -10.03 -7.12
C PHE A 486 -18.42 -9.74 -8.07
N SER A 487 -19.62 -9.46 -7.56
CA SER A 487 -20.74 -9.05 -8.42
C SER A 487 -20.44 -7.73 -9.11
N SER A 488 -20.83 -7.61 -10.38
CA SER A 488 -20.58 -6.40 -11.17
C SER A 488 -21.15 -5.14 -10.51
N THR A 489 -22.33 -5.24 -9.87
CA THR A 489 -22.91 -4.13 -9.13
C THR A 489 -22.03 -3.69 -7.96
N THR A 490 -21.53 -4.64 -7.14
CA THR A 490 -20.66 -4.31 -6.00
C THR A 490 -19.31 -3.76 -6.48
N ILE A 491 -18.73 -4.35 -7.53
CA ILE A 491 -17.45 -3.88 -8.08
C ILE A 491 -17.57 -2.45 -8.63
N LEU A 492 -18.62 -2.14 -9.39
CA LEU A 492 -18.81 -0.78 -9.91
C LEU A 492 -19.04 0.24 -8.79
N ASN A 493 -19.88 -0.09 -7.80
CA ASN A 493 -20.09 0.77 -6.65
C ASN A 493 -18.80 1.03 -5.85
N LEU A 494 -17.93 0.01 -5.68
CA LEU A 494 -16.65 0.18 -5.00
C LEU A 494 -15.69 1.10 -5.77
N ILE A 495 -15.67 1.01 -7.10
CA ILE A 495 -14.88 1.94 -7.94
C ILE A 495 -15.35 3.37 -7.73
N GLU A 496 -16.66 3.64 -7.86
CA GLU A 496 -17.26 4.96 -7.67
C GLU A 496 -17.03 5.49 -6.24
N GLU A 497 -17.15 4.63 -5.22
CA GLU A 497 -16.85 4.96 -3.82
C GLU A 497 -15.39 5.39 -3.66
N GLY A 498 -14.45 4.64 -4.27
CA GLY A 498 -13.04 4.97 -4.26
C GLY A 498 -12.71 6.30 -4.94
N GLU A 499 -13.35 6.59 -6.07
CA GLU A 499 -13.20 7.87 -6.77
C GLU A 499 -13.66 9.05 -5.92
N ARG A 500 -14.83 8.95 -5.27
CA ARG A 500 -15.39 9.98 -4.39
C ARG A 500 -14.53 10.24 -3.15
N ASP A 501 -14.12 9.16 -2.47
CA ASP A 501 -13.32 9.29 -1.25
C ASP A 501 -11.94 9.86 -1.55
N ALA A 502 -11.31 9.44 -2.66
CA ALA A 502 -10.05 10.01 -3.10
C ALA A 502 -10.16 11.51 -3.38
N LEU A 503 -11.21 11.94 -4.07
CA LEU A 503 -11.44 13.35 -4.37
C LEU A 503 -11.63 14.17 -3.10
N LYS A 504 -12.38 13.64 -2.14
CA LYS A 504 -12.62 14.27 -0.83
C LYS A 504 -11.32 14.45 -0.05
N GLU A 505 -10.50 13.40 0.07
CA GLU A 505 -9.25 13.46 0.82
C GLU A 505 -8.20 14.35 0.15
N ILE A 506 -8.14 14.37 -1.19
CA ILE A 506 -7.29 15.32 -1.92
C ILE A 506 -7.68 16.76 -1.61
N VAL A 507 -8.98 17.09 -1.61
CA VAL A 507 -9.46 18.43 -1.27
C VAL A 507 -9.08 18.82 0.15
N ALA A 508 -9.27 17.93 1.11
CA ALA A 508 -8.91 18.15 2.51
C ALA A 508 -7.40 18.39 2.66
N HIS A 509 -6.59 17.57 2.00
CA HIS A 509 -5.13 17.69 2.02
C HIS A 509 -4.64 19.02 1.41
N GLU A 510 -5.18 19.44 0.26
CA GLU A 510 -4.83 20.73 -0.36
C GLU A 510 -5.22 21.92 0.51
N LEU A 511 -6.36 21.85 1.22
CA LEU A 511 -6.77 22.87 2.19
C LEU A 511 -5.79 22.98 3.35
N GLU A 512 -5.38 21.85 3.94
CA GLU A 512 -4.38 21.83 5.01
C GLU A 512 -3.03 22.41 4.56
N LYS A 513 -2.62 22.08 3.34
CA LYS A 513 -1.38 22.59 2.76
C LYS A 513 -1.43 24.12 2.60
N MET A 514 -2.53 24.67 2.09
CA MET A 514 -2.72 26.11 1.97
C MET A 514 -2.75 26.81 3.35
N GLU A 515 -3.27 26.15 4.38
CA GLU A 515 -3.25 26.67 5.75
C GLU A 515 -1.83 26.75 6.30
N LYS A 516 -1.03 25.70 6.11
CA LYS A 516 0.40 25.67 6.49
C LYS A 516 1.21 26.74 5.74
N GLU A 517 0.86 27.06 4.49
CA GLU A 517 1.45 28.12 3.67
C GLU A 517 1.02 29.53 4.10
N GLY A 518 0.14 29.68 5.08
CA GLY A 518 -0.30 30.98 5.64
C GLY A 518 -1.31 31.71 4.76
N VAL A 519 -1.98 31.04 3.82
CA VAL A 519 -3.09 31.62 3.03
C VAL A 519 -4.30 31.77 3.94
N GLN A 520 -4.49 32.94 4.52
CA GLN A 520 -5.54 33.21 5.53
C GLN A 520 -6.89 33.58 4.92
N GLU A 521 -6.93 34.02 3.68
CA GLU A 521 -8.16 34.53 3.06
C GLU A 521 -8.97 33.35 2.47
N GLN A 522 -10.09 33.06 3.09
CA GLN A 522 -10.94 31.90 2.78
C GLN A 522 -11.52 31.94 1.36
N THR A 523 -11.83 33.12 0.84
CA THR A 523 -12.24 33.34 -0.54
C THR A 523 -11.16 32.88 -1.53
N VAL A 524 -9.89 33.18 -1.26
CA VAL A 524 -8.75 32.80 -2.11
C VAL A 524 -8.55 31.28 -2.08
N ARG A 525 -8.69 30.64 -0.90
CA ARG A 525 -8.63 29.17 -0.76
C ARG A 525 -9.72 28.49 -1.60
N ASN A 526 -10.97 28.93 -1.43
CA ASN A 526 -12.11 28.36 -2.14
C ASN A 526 -12.03 28.57 -3.65
N ASP A 527 -11.62 29.76 -4.11
CA ASP A 527 -11.47 30.05 -5.53
C ASP A 527 -10.36 29.21 -6.17
N ARG A 528 -9.23 29.03 -5.47
CA ARG A 528 -8.13 28.19 -5.95
C ARG A 528 -8.55 26.73 -6.07
N ILE A 529 -9.22 26.17 -5.04
CA ILE A 529 -9.71 24.81 -5.05
C ILE A 529 -10.80 24.61 -6.11
N ASN A 530 -11.79 25.50 -6.18
CA ASN A 530 -12.87 25.38 -7.15
C ASN A 530 -12.36 25.43 -8.59
N ASN A 531 -11.38 26.28 -8.87
CA ASN A 531 -10.75 26.34 -10.19
C ASN A 531 -9.93 25.08 -10.51
N GLN A 532 -9.22 24.53 -9.53
CA GLN A 532 -8.45 23.31 -9.70
C GLN A 532 -9.38 22.08 -9.81
N LEU A 533 -10.38 21.98 -8.94
CA LEU A 533 -11.33 20.87 -8.90
C LEU A 533 -12.27 20.87 -10.12
N GLY A 534 -12.85 22.04 -10.47
CA GLY A 534 -13.77 22.11 -11.61
C GLY A 534 -13.11 21.66 -12.90
N LYS A 535 -11.89 22.12 -13.15
CA LYS A 535 -11.12 21.67 -14.31
C LYS A 535 -10.76 20.18 -14.23
N PHE A 536 -10.43 19.69 -13.04
CA PHE A 536 -10.08 18.30 -12.82
C PHE A 536 -11.27 17.35 -13.04
N ILE A 537 -12.46 17.69 -12.51
CA ILE A 537 -13.69 16.90 -12.68
C ILE A 537 -14.10 16.82 -14.15
N GLU A 538 -13.95 17.92 -14.91
CA GLU A 538 -14.19 17.94 -16.35
C GLU A 538 -13.18 17.06 -17.11
N ASP A 539 -11.90 17.08 -16.73
CA ASP A 539 -10.84 16.31 -17.38
C ASP A 539 -10.94 14.79 -17.12
N VAL A 540 -11.52 14.37 -15.98
CA VAL A 540 -11.59 12.95 -15.56
C VAL A 540 -12.97 12.33 -15.83
N GLU A 541 -13.94 13.12 -16.32
CA GLU A 541 -15.33 12.68 -16.59
C GLU A 541 -16.01 11.98 -15.38
N ILE A 542 -15.68 12.41 -14.14
CA ILE A 542 -16.35 11.91 -12.94
C ILE A 542 -17.74 12.54 -12.88
N GLU A 543 -18.78 11.71 -12.95
CA GLU A 543 -20.15 12.13 -12.68
C GLU A 543 -20.33 12.32 -11.16
N LEU A 544 -20.31 13.58 -10.71
CA LEU A 544 -20.65 13.89 -9.33
C LEU A 544 -22.18 13.92 -9.17
N THR A 545 -22.68 13.27 -8.14
CA THR A 545 -24.08 13.38 -7.71
C THR A 545 -24.27 14.66 -6.89
N GLU A 546 -25.53 15.10 -6.70
CA GLU A 546 -25.85 16.23 -5.80
C GLU A 546 -25.33 15.97 -4.37
N ASP A 547 -25.30 14.70 -3.94
CA ASP A 547 -24.73 14.29 -2.65
C ASP A 547 -23.21 14.43 -2.62
N ASP A 548 -22.52 14.18 -3.71
CA ASP A 548 -21.05 14.33 -3.82
C ASP A 548 -20.63 15.81 -3.78
N GLU A 549 -21.38 16.68 -4.49
CA GLU A 549 -21.17 18.11 -4.40
C GLU A 549 -21.42 18.63 -2.97
N TYR A 550 -22.44 18.08 -2.30
CA TYR A 550 -22.73 18.39 -0.90
C TYR A 550 -21.60 17.90 0.03
N ILE A 551 -21.07 16.69 -0.16
CA ILE A 551 -19.97 16.12 0.63
C ILE A 551 -18.69 16.95 0.44
N ILE A 552 -18.36 17.32 -0.79
CA ILE A 552 -17.23 18.22 -1.09
C ILE A 552 -17.44 19.59 -0.40
N GLN A 553 -18.66 20.10 -0.40
CA GLN A 553 -18.99 21.34 0.29
C GLN A 553 -18.96 21.19 1.82
N CYS A 554 -19.36 20.05 2.36
CA CYS A 554 -19.24 19.74 3.78
C CYS A 554 -17.78 19.61 4.21
N ALA A 555 -16.92 18.94 3.45
CA ALA A 555 -15.48 18.86 3.72
C ALA A 555 -14.85 20.28 3.77
N LYS A 556 -15.28 21.17 2.88
CA LYS A 556 -14.91 22.59 2.91
C LYS A 556 -15.43 23.31 4.17
N ASN A 557 -16.62 22.95 4.65
CA ASN A 557 -17.27 23.60 5.79
C ASN A 557 -16.77 23.04 7.15
N GLU A 558 -16.50 21.77 7.29
CA GLU A 558 -15.97 21.15 8.52
C GLU A 558 -14.58 21.65 8.89
N LEU A 559 -13.75 21.95 7.90
CA LEU A 559 -12.49 22.64 8.12
C LEU A 559 -12.69 24.11 8.54
N MET A 560 -13.87 24.69 8.22
CA MET A 560 -14.23 26.05 8.63
C MET A 560 -14.66 26.16 10.10
N GLU A 561 -15.22 25.09 10.69
CA GLU A 561 -15.64 25.06 12.09
C GLU A 561 -14.50 24.73 13.07
N LYS A 562 -13.39 24.20 12.57
CA LYS A 562 -12.19 23.87 13.37
C LYS A 562 -11.18 25.03 13.48
N THR A 563 -11.38 26.10 12.70
CA THR A 563 -10.60 27.35 12.76
C THR A 563 -11.40 28.45 13.41
#